data_a50616dd571cd8dfd11d0c56883331dc
#
_entry.id   a50616dd571cd8dfd11d0c56883331dc
#
_cell.length_a   1.000
_cell.length_b   1.000
_cell.length_c   1.000
_cell.angle_alpha   90.00
_cell.angle_beta   90.00
_cell.angle_gamma   90.00
#
_symmetry.space_group_name_H-M   'P 1'
#
loop_
_entity.id
_entity.type
_entity.pdbx_description
1 polymer ?
#
loop_
_entity_poly.entity_id
_entity_poly.type
_entity_poly.pdbx_seq_one_letter_code
_entity_poly.pdbx_strand_id
1 'polypeptide(L)'
;MIRKLLQTAFAGTAAVGITGVLSPVVSALSLRDAKDADGLLVLWARSVLASAGVRHEVVGLENLPTDTHVVFASNHQSHYDALVNFAHIRKHTRYVAKAELFRIPVFGPALRRAGNIPVERTGGGGDRARLSEAVTALRERVSVLFFAEGTRSTDGRLRPFKKGAAALAIQAGVPVVPLAVSGTRLILPKGGRAVRWGQRVALMVGKPISTQGLTMQDRDALTRQLEDAVAELYAEACKRSGDTP
;
A
#
# COMPACT_ATOMS: atom_id res chain seq x y z
N MET A 1 23.65 -19.91 11.83
CA MET A 1 23.92 -18.46 11.71
C MET A 1 24.21 -18.08 10.25
N ILE A 2 25.16 -18.70 9.57
CA ILE A 2 25.60 -18.41 8.20
C ILE A 2 24.44 -18.46 7.18
N ARG A 3 23.61 -19.52 7.19
CA ARG A 3 22.46 -19.67 6.29
C ARG A 3 21.50 -18.48 6.35
N LYS A 4 21.17 -18.00 7.55
CA LYS A 4 20.28 -16.81 7.72
C LYS A 4 20.90 -15.54 7.16
N LEU A 5 22.22 -15.37 7.35
CA LEU A 5 22.94 -14.24 6.80
C LEU A 5 22.94 -14.24 5.27
N LEU A 6 23.21 -15.41 4.65
CA LEU A 6 23.17 -15.59 3.20
C LEU A 6 21.77 -15.33 2.62
N GLN A 7 20.72 -15.83 3.27
CA GLN A 7 19.33 -15.59 2.87
C GLN A 7 18.97 -14.11 2.95
N THR A 8 19.37 -13.42 4.00
CA THR A 8 19.16 -11.98 4.17
C THR A 8 19.87 -11.16 3.10
N ALA A 9 21.14 -11.48 2.85
CA ALA A 9 21.95 -10.82 1.81
C ALA A 9 21.33 -11.06 0.42
N PHE A 10 20.94 -12.30 0.12
CA PHE A 10 20.27 -12.67 -1.13
C PHE A 10 18.95 -11.87 -1.30
N ALA A 11 18.07 -11.87 -0.30
CA ALA A 11 16.78 -11.19 -0.39
C ALA A 11 16.94 -9.67 -0.63
N GLY A 12 17.89 -9.05 0.06
CA GLY A 12 18.17 -7.62 -0.12
C GLY A 12 18.72 -7.31 -1.51
N THR A 13 19.74 -8.06 -1.96
CA THR A 13 20.34 -7.89 -3.29
C THR A 13 19.34 -8.17 -4.41
N ALA A 14 18.55 -9.25 -4.27
CA ALA A 14 17.51 -9.60 -5.24
C ALA A 14 16.44 -8.51 -5.34
N ALA A 15 15.99 -7.97 -4.20
CA ALA A 15 15.00 -6.87 -4.21
C ALA A 15 15.51 -5.64 -4.96
N VAL A 16 16.77 -5.26 -4.75
CA VAL A 16 17.41 -4.14 -5.46
C VAL A 16 17.56 -4.46 -6.95
N GLY A 17 18.07 -5.63 -7.29
CA GLY A 17 18.27 -6.06 -8.68
C GLY A 17 16.95 -6.14 -9.47
N ILE A 18 15.94 -6.81 -8.90
CA ILE A 18 14.60 -6.91 -9.51
C ILE A 18 14.01 -5.52 -9.73
N THR A 19 14.11 -4.64 -8.73
CA THR A 19 13.61 -3.26 -8.84
C THR A 19 14.37 -2.48 -9.91
N GLY A 20 15.70 -2.60 -9.95
CA GLY A 20 16.54 -1.93 -10.95
C GLY A 20 16.24 -2.36 -12.38
N VAL A 21 15.98 -3.66 -12.62
CA VAL A 21 15.67 -4.20 -13.94
C VAL A 21 14.23 -3.86 -14.37
N LEU A 22 13.26 -3.99 -13.47
CA LEU A 22 11.85 -3.79 -13.84
C LEU A 22 11.43 -2.33 -13.90
N SER A 23 12.08 -1.43 -13.14
CA SER A 23 11.70 0.00 -13.14
C SER A 23 11.83 0.69 -14.51
N PRO A 24 12.88 0.48 -15.33
CA PRO A 24 12.93 1.02 -16.69
C PRO A 24 11.80 0.48 -17.57
N VAL A 25 11.45 -0.80 -17.44
CA VAL A 25 10.39 -1.43 -18.23
C VAL A 25 9.02 -0.89 -17.82
N VAL A 26 8.75 -0.76 -16.52
CA VAL A 26 7.57 -0.06 -15.99
C VAL A 26 7.49 1.35 -16.55
N SER A 27 8.61 2.07 -16.51
CA SER A 27 8.70 3.43 -17.06
C SER A 27 8.35 3.50 -18.55
N ALA A 28 8.84 2.56 -19.33
CA ALA A 28 8.61 2.52 -20.79
C ALA A 28 7.14 2.16 -21.11
N LEU A 29 6.59 1.15 -20.48
CA LEU A 29 5.18 0.77 -20.68
C LEU A 29 4.23 1.89 -20.26
N SER A 30 4.51 2.56 -19.16
CA SER A 30 3.69 3.67 -18.66
C SER A 30 3.76 4.96 -19.51
N LEU A 31 4.58 5.01 -20.56
CA LEU A 31 4.59 6.14 -21.49
C LEU A 31 3.31 6.21 -22.31
N ARG A 32 2.68 5.08 -22.61
CA ARG A 32 1.44 5.00 -23.36
C ARG A 32 0.22 5.10 -22.44
N ASP A 33 0.15 4.23 -21.46
CA ASP A 33 -0.88 4.22 -20.42
C ASP A 33 -0.26 3.66 -19.13
N ALA A 34 -0.51 4.33 -18.00
CA ALA A 34 -0.04 3.86 -16.70
C ALA A 34 -0.59 2.46 -16.34
N LYS A 35 -1.76 2.10 -16.88
CA LYS A 35 -2.40 0.79 -16.69
C LYS A 35 -1.61 -0.35 -17.35
N ASP A 36 -0.89 -0.08 -18.42
CA ASP A 36 -0.09 -1.09 -19.14
C ASP A 36 1.01 -1.68 -18.25
N ALA A 37 1.43 -0.96 -17.21
CA ALA A 37 2.41 -1.42 -16.25
C ALA A 37 1.83 -2.27 -15.09
N ASP A 38 0.51 -2.39 -14.94
CA ASP A 38 -0.10 -3.06 -13.76
C ASP A 38 0.36 -4.51 -13.61
N GLY A 39 0.38 -5.27 -14.71
CA GLY A 39 0.87 -6.66 -14.70
C GLY A 39 2.33 -6.76 -14.26
N LEU A 40 3.15 -5.81 -14.67
CA LEU A 40 4.57 -5.77 -14.32
C LEU A 40 4.79 -5.35 -12.86
N LEU A 41 3.95 -4.45 -12.33
CA LEU A 41 3.96 -4.09 -10.91
C LEU A 41 3.58 -5.30 -10.02
N VAL A 42 2.61 -6.10 -10.44
CA VAL A 42 2.26 -7.38 -9.77
C VAL A 42 3.44 -8.35 -9.82
N LEU A 43 4.08 -8.52 -10.99
CA LEU A 43 5.25 -9.38 -11.15
C LEU A 43 6.40 -8.91 -10.26
N TRP A 44 6.71 -7.62 -10.27
CA TRP A 44 7.72 -7.01 -9.41
C TRP A 44 7.47 -7.31 -7.93
N ALA A 45 6.26 -7.05 -7.45
CA ALA A 45 5.91 -7.27 -6.06
C ALA A 45 6.04 -8.75 -5.66
N ARG A 46 5.51 -9.66 -6.48
CA ARG A 46 5.61 -11.11 -6.25
C ARG A 46 7.04 -11.61 -6.27
N SER A 47 7.86 -11.14 -7.20
CA SER A 47 9.27 -11.54 -7.31
C SER A 47 10.08 -11.09 -6.07
N VAL A 48 9.85 -9.86 -5.58
CA VAL A 48 10.50 -9.36 -4.37
C VAL A 48 10.02 -10.12 -3.13
N LEU A 49 8.73 -10.41 -2.99
CA LEU A 49 8.19 -11.22 -1.90
C LEU A 49 8.77 -12.65 -1.93
N ALA A 50 8.83 -13.27 -3.10
CA ALA A 50 9.38 -14.61 -3.29
C ALA A 50 10.88 -14.65 -2.95
N SER A 51 11.66 -13.64 -3.35
CA SER A 51 13.10 -13.56 -3.03
C SER A 51 13.36 -13.47 -1.52
N ALA A 52 12.41 -12.95 -0.75
CA ALA A 52 12.45 -12.92 0.71
C ALA A 52 11.81 -14.17 1.36
N GLY A 53 11.37 -15.16 0.56
CA GLY A 53 10.73 -16.38 1.05
C GLY A 53 9.43 -16.13 1.81
N VAL A 54 8.73 -15.04 1.50
CA VAL A 54 7.51 -14.65 2.20
C VAL A 54 6.39 -15.64 1.90
N ARG A 55 5.78 -16.14 2.97
CA ARG A 55 4.55 -16.94 2.90
C ARG A 55 3.38 -16.04 3.23
N HIS A 56 2.44 -15.88 2.32
CA HIS A 56 1.33 -14.97 2.50
C HIS A 56 0.00 -15.70 2.48
N GLU A 57 -0.91 -15.25 3.33
CA GLU A 57 -2.32 -15.63 3.36
C GLU A 57 -3.15 -14.39 3.05
N VAL A 58 -4.17 -14.54 2.22
CA VAL A 58 -5.04 -13.43 1.81
C VAL A 58 -6.48 -13.83 1.99
N VAL A 59 -7.24 -12.99 2.66
CA VAL A 59 -8.66 -13.24 2.98
C VAL A 59 -9.49 -12.01 2.60
N GLY A 60 -10.68 -12.24 2.07
CA GLY A 60 -11.64 -11.19 1.77
C GLY A 60 -11.48 -10.55 0.39
N LEU A 61 -10.72 -11.15 -0.55
CA LEU A 61 -10.60 -10.61 -1.91
C LEU A 61 -11.95 -10.51 -2.63
N GLU A 62 -12.91 -11.34 -2.26
CA GLU A 62 -14.28 -11.32 -2.72
C GLU A 62 -15.04 -10.04 -2.34
N ASN A 63 -14.56 -9.30 -1.33
CA ASN A 63 -15.12 -8.01 -0.93
C ASN A 63 -14.73 -6.86 -1.87
N LEU A 64 -13.79 -7.09 -2.80
CA LEU A 64 -13.36 -6.05 -3.73
C LEU A 64 -14.46 -5.77 -4.76
N PRO A 65 -15.01 -4.55 -4.84
CA PRO A 65 -15.96 -4.20 -5.89
C PRO A 65 -15.33 -4.36 -7.27
N THR A 66 -16.02 -4.97 -8.21
CA THR A 66 -15.53 -5.23 -9.57
C THR A 66 -15.81 -4.08 -10.53
N ASP A 67 -16.86 -3.35 -10.29
CA ASP A 67 -17.50 -2.39 -11.19
C ASP A 67 -17.24 -0.93 -10.86
N THR A 68 -16.61 -0.66 -9.71
CA THR A 68 -16.28 0.71 -9.27
C THR A 68 -14.85 0.85 -8.77
N HIS A 69 -14.33 2.08 -8.79
CA HIS A 69 -13.05 2.43 -8.19
C HIS A 69 -13.26 2.71 -6.72
N VAL A 70 -12.20 2.56 -5.93
CA VAL A 70 -12.29 2.65 -4.49
C VAL A 70 -11.09 3.41 -3.92
N VAL A 71 -11.27 3.97 -2.75
CA VAL A 71 -10.15 4.34 -1.89
C VAL A 71 -9.83 3.15 -0.99
N PHE A 72 -8.59 2.71 -0.96
CA PHE A 72 -8.10 1.75 0.01
C PHE A 72 -7.50 2.49 1.21
N ALA A 73 -7.85 2.07 2.42
CA ALA A 73 -7.25 2.55 3.66
C ALA A 73 -6.57 1.38 4.39
N SER A 74 -5.24 1.41 4.49
CA SER A 74 -4.44 0.34 5.09
C SER A 74 -3.63 0.85 6.27
N ASN A 75 -3.34 -0.03 7.24
CA ASN A 75 -2.27 0.18 8.21
C ASN A 75 -0.90 0.15 7.53
N HIS A 76 0.16 0.57 8.26
CA HIS A 76 1.51 0.63 7.69
C HIS A 76 2.59 0.23 8.69
N GLN A 77 3.34 -0.84 8.41
CA GLN A 77 4.38 -1.38 9.27
C GLN A 77 5.75 -1.48 8.58
N SER A 78 5.74 -1.72 7.26
CA SER A 78 6.93 -2.01 6.48
C SER A 78 6.82 -1.48 5.06
N HIS A 79 7.94 -1.35 4.37
CA HIS A 79 7.93 -1.20 2.91
C HIS A 79 7.32 -2.41 2.19
N TYR A 80 7.31 -3.58 2.84
CA TYR A 80 6.71 -4.80 2.31
C TYR A 80 5.18 -4.76 2.27
N ASP A 81 4.51 -3.85 3.00
CA ASP A 81 3.05 -3.68 2.92
C ASP A 81 2.59 -3.33 1.51
N ALA A 82 3.31 -2.41 0.84
CA ALA A 82 3.01 -2.04 -0.53
C ALA A 82 3.17 -3.22 -1.49
N LEU A 83 4.20 -4.06 -1.30
CA LEU A 83 4.43 -5.25 -2.11
C LEU A 83 3.32 -6.27 -1.93
N VAL A 84 2.87 -6.51 -0.69
CA VAL A 84 1.75 -7.43 -0.40
C VAL A 84 0.48 -6.94 -1.08
N ASN A 85 0.17 -5.65 -0.96
CA ASN A 85 -1.00 -5.06 -1.60
C ASN A 85 -0.92 -5.15 -3.13
N PHE A 86 0.22 -4.79 -3.76
CA PHE A 86 0.41 -4.91 -5.22
C PHE A 86 0.29 -6.35 -5.71
N ALA A 87 0.82 -7.31 -4.95
CA ALA A 87 0.82 -8.71 -5.35
C ALA A 87 -0.59 -9.32 -5.42
N HIS A 88 -1.55 -8.78 -4.64
CA HIS A 88 -2.86 -9.40 -4.43
C HIS A 88 -4.05 -8.55 -4.87
N ILE A 89 -3.99 -7.22 -4.72
CA ILE A 89 -5.08 -6.33 -5.13
C ILE A 89 -5.01 -6.12 -6.65
N ARG A 90 -5.80 -6.91 -7.39
CA ARG A 90 -5.84 -6.88 -8.86
C ARG A 90 -6.78 -5.79 -9.37
N LYS A 91 -6.59 -4.56 -8.91
CA LYS A 91 -7.28 -3.36 -9.43
C LYS A 91 -6.23 -2.37 -9.92
N HIS A 92 -6.59 -1.60 -10.92
CA HIS A 92 -5.76 -0.46 -11.32
C HIS A 92 -5.66 0.50 -10.14
N THR A 93 -4.59 0.38 -9.37
CA THR A 93 -4.42 1.05 -8.08
C THR A 93 -3.12 1.85 -8.07
N ARG A 94 -3.19 3.08 -7.57
CA ARG A 94 -2.03 3.95 -7.35
C ARG A 94 -1.88 4.28 -5.87
N TYR A 95 -0.65 4.48 -5.46
CA TYR A 95 -0.29 4.68 -4.07
C TYR A 95 -0.02 6.14 -3.79
N VAL A 96 -0.54 6.62 -2.68
CA VAL A 96 -0.06 7.86 -2.09
C VAL A 96 1.23 7.55 -1.36
N ALA A 97 2.35 7.97 -1.93
CA ALA A 97 3.69 7.58 -1.50
C ALA A 97 4.56 8.79 -1.13
N LYS A 98 5.55 8.57 -0.26
CA LYS A 98 6.45 9.62 0.25
C LYS A 98 7.25 10.25 -0.90
N ALA A 99 7.26 11.59 -0.98
CA ALA A 99 7.89 12.35 -2.08
C ALA A 99 9.37 11.99 -2.32
N GLU A 100 10.11 11.62 -1.24
CA GLU A 100 11.51 11.23 -1.37
C GLU A 100 11.71 9.94 -2.18
N LEU A 101 10.73 9.05 -2.24
CA LEU A 101 10.81 7.84 -3.09
C LEU A 101 10.88 8.19 -4.57
N PHE A 102 10.25 9.30 -4.96
CA PHE A 102 10.26 9.80 -6.35
C PHE A 102 11.59 10.45 -6.78
N ARG A 103 12.52 10.64 -5.81
CA ARG A 103 13.88 11.15 -6.07
C ARG A 103 14.91 10.02 -6.25
N ILE A 104 14.53 8.76 -5.94
CA ILE A 104 15.44 7.61 -6.10
C ILE A 104 15.69 7.40 -7.60
N PRO A 105 16.97 7.35 -8.04
CA PRO A 105 17.31 7.09 -9.43
C PRO A 105 16.65 5.81 -9.95
N VAL A 106 16.19 5.80 -11.19
CA VAL A 106 15.51 4.69 -11.87
C VAL A 106 14.13 4.36 -11.28
N PHE A 107 14.03 4.15 -9.99
CA PHE A 107 12.78 3.81 -9.30
C PHE A 107 11.80 4.99 -9.25
N GLY A 108 12.27 6.20 -8.92
CA GLY A 108 11.43 7.39 -8.81
C GLY A 108 10.71 7.77 -10.11
N PRO A 109 11.40 7.82 -11.25
CA PRO A 109 10.75 7.98 -12.55
C PRO A 109 9.72 6.91 -12.86
N ALA A 110 9.97 5.64 -12.51
CA ALA A 110 9.00 4.55 -12.68
C ALA A 110 7.74 4.76 -11.82
N LEU A 111 7.90 5.14 -10.55
CA LEU A 111 6.78 5.47 -9.67
C LEU A 111 5.91 6.59 -10.23
N ARG A 112 6.54 7.66 -10.73
CA ARG A 112 5.83 8.82 -11.29
C ARG A 112 5.06 8.45 -12.55
N ARG A 113 5.71 7.78 -13.49
CA ARG A 113 5.09 7.38 -14.77
C ARG A 113 3.99 6.34 -14.56
N ALA A 114 4.14 5.46 -13.57
CA ALA A 114 3.08 4.54 -13.16
C ALA A 114 1.91 5.25 -12.45
N GLY A 115 1.90 6.60 -12.34
CA GLY A 115 0.78 7.38 -11.80
C GLY A 115 0.68 7.40 -10.28
N ASN A 116 1.73 6.99 -9.54
CA ASN A 116 1.71 7.10 -8.08
C ASN A 116 1.82 8.56 -7.62
N ILE A 117 1.16 8.91 -6.53
CA ILE A 117 0.93 10.28 -6.06
C ILE A 117 1.95 10.62 -4.96
N PRO A 118 2.86 11.59 -5.17
CA PRO A 118 3.83 11.97 -4.15
C PRO A 118 3.18 12.79 -3.04
N VAL A 119 3.51 12.54 -1.77
CA VAL A 119 3.10 13.37 -0.63
C VAL A 119 4.30 13.77 0.23
N GLU A 120 4.32 15.02 0.66
CA GLU A 120 5.23 15.51 1.70
C GLU A 120 4.50 15.45 3.05
N ARG A 121 5.18 14.99 4.09
CA ARG A 121 4.55 14.79 5.40
C ARG A 121 4.64 16.02 6.30
N THR A 122 4.99 17.16 5.75
CA THR A 122 5.28 18.40 6.49
C THR A 122 4.07 19.30 6.76
N GLY A 123 2.85 18.89 6.39
CA GLY A 123 1.62 19.62 6.72
C GLY A 123 1.43 20.98 6.02
N GLY A 124 2.12 21.24 4.93
CA GLY A 124 2.03 22.48 4.16
C GLY A 124 0.94 22.45 3.09
N GLY A 125 0.63 23.63 2.49
CA GLY A 125 -0.44 23.83 1.50
C GLY A 125 -0.43 22.93 0.24
N GLY A 126 0.61 22.10 0.08
CA GLY A 126 0.68 21.06 -0.94
C GLY A 126 -0.33 19.91 -0.79
N ASP A 127 -0.92 19.69 0.39
CA ASP A 127 -1.85 18.58 0.62
C ASP A 127 -3.17 18.76 -0.15
N ARG A 128 -3.62 20.00 -0.38
CA ARG A 128 -4.83 20.29 -1.19
C ARG A 128 -4.63 19.97 -2.67
N ALA A 129 -3.50 20.36 -3.25
CA ALA A 129 -3.20 20.07 -4.67
C ALA A 129 -3.12 18.57 -4.92
N ARG A 130 -2.53 17.82 -3.99
CA ARG A 130 -2.38 16.36 -4.05
C ARG A 130 -3.69 15.63 -3.84
N LEU A 131 -4.55 16.13 -2.96
CA LEU A 131 -5.91 15.60 -2.82
C LEU A 131 -6.69 15.81 -4.12
N SER A 132 -6.54 16.95 -4.78
CA SER A 132 -7.14 17.22 -6.10
C SER A 132 -6.61 16.26 -7.18
N GLU A 133 -5.30 15.98 -7.21
CA GLU A 133 -4.69 15.00 -8.11
C GLU A 133 -5.26 13.58 -7.87
N ALA A 134 -5.41 13.18 -6.61
CA ALA A 134 -6.00 11.90 -6.23
C ALA A 134 -7.50 11.82 -6.59
N VAL A 135 -8.26 12.91 -6.46
CA VAL A 135 -9.66 12.98 -6.93
C VAL A 135 -9.74 12.82 -8.45
N THR A 136 -8.84 13.47 -9.19
CA THR A 136 -8.76 13.33 -10.64
C THR A 136 -8.48 11.89 -11.02
N ALA A 137 -7.49 11.24 -10.40
CA ALA A 137 -7.17 9.83 -10.64
C ALA A 137 -8.38 8.91 -10.42
N LEU A 138 -9.14 9.11 -9.34
CA LEU A 138 -10.37 8.35 -9.07
C LEU A 138 -11.44 8.57 -10.14
N ARG A 139 -11.57 9.78 -10.66
CA ARG A 139 -12.49 10.09 -11.79
C ARG A 139 -12.05 9.43 -13.09
N GLU A 140 -10.74 9.24 -13.29
CA GLU A 140 -10.13 8.54 -14.43
C GLU A 140 -10.11 7.01 -14.27
N ARG A 141 -10.90 6.48 -13.36
CA ARG A 141 -11.05 5.05 -13.11
C ARG A 141 -9.83 4.36 -12.48
N VAL A 142 -9.11 5.05 -11.63
CA VAL A 142 -7.97 4.56 -10.86
C VAL A 142 -8.34 4.46 -9.38
N SER A 143 -8.16 3.30 -8.76
CA SER A 143 -8.27 3.18 -7.30
C SER A 143 -7.04 3.78 -6.62
N VAL A 144 -7.21 4.35 -5.42
CA VAL A 144 -6.11 5.01 -4.69
C VAL A 144 -5.91 4.36 -3.33
N LEU A 145 -4.68 3.99 -3.01
CA LEU A 145 -4.33 3.38 -1.72
C LEU A 145 -3.61 4.38 -0.81
N PHE A 146 -4.14 4.52 0.39
CA PHE A 146 -3.53 5.24 1.49
C PHE A 146 -3.04 4.30 2.58
N PHE A 147 -1.84 4.55 3.07
CA PHE A 147 -1.44 4.09 4.39
C PHE A 147 -1.96 5.11 5.40
N ALA A 148 -3.12 4.82 6.00
CA ALA A 148 -3.94 5.79 6.73
C ALA A 148 -3.26 6.38 7.97
N GLU A 149 -2.32 5.66 8.58
CA GLU A 149 -1.49 6.15 9.69
C GLU A 149 -0.53 7.30 9.28
N GLY A 150 -0.25 7.46 7.99
CA GLY A 150 0.67 8.45 7.45
C GLY A 150 2.16 8.18 7.73
N THR A 151 2.49 7.18 8.53
CA THR A 151 3.85 6.71 8.79
C THR A 151 3.84 5.25 9.20
N ARG A 152 4.95 4.53 9.04
CA ARG A 152 5.08 3.15 9.52
C ARG A 152 5.10 3.09 11.04
N SER A 153 4.37 2.13 11.60
CA SER A 153 4.49 1.74 13.00
C SER A 153 5.87 1.15 13.28
N THR A 154 6.40 1.36 14.48
CA THR A 154 7.70 0.81 14.92
C THR A 154 7.56 -0.44 15.76
N ASP A 155 6.45 -0.55 16.48
CA ASP A 155 6.14 -1.60 17.45
C ASP A 155 5.06 -2.59 16.96
N GLY A 156 4.46 -2.30 15.80
CA GLY A 156 3.37 -3.09 15.24
C GLY A 156 1.99 -2.61 15.67
N ARG A 157 1.87 -1.75 16.67
CA ARG A 157 0.58 -1.23 17.10
C ARG A 157 0.02 -0.27 16.08
N LEU A 158 -1.28 -0.30 15.87
CA LEU A 158 -1.98 0.65 15.02
C LEU A 158 -1.85 2.06 15.59
N ARG A 159 -1.68 3.03 14.71
CA ARG A 159 -1.65 4.45 15.03
C ARG A 159 -2.94 5.11 14.58
N PRO A 160 -3.35 6.23 15.20
CA PRO A 160 -4.53 6.97 14.78
C PRO A 160 -4.49 7.32 13.29
N PHE A 161 -5.62 7.11 12.62
CA PHE A 161 -5.72 7.34 11.18
C PHE A 161 -5.82 8.83 10.86
N LYS A 162 -5.16 9.22 9.79
CA LYS A 162 -5.30 10.55 9.19
C LYS A 162 -6.54 10.58 8.31
N LYS A 163 -7.16 11.76 8.26
CA LYS A 163 -8.45 12.00 7.60
C LYS A 163 -8.40 11.97 6.06
N GLY A 164 -7.21 11.77 5.46
CA GLY A 164 -7.01 11.89 4.01
C GLY A 164 -7.79 10.87 3.19
N ALA A 165 -7.83 9.60 3.61
CA ALA A 165 -8.55 8.55 2.90
C ALA A 165 -10.08 8.81 2.92
N ALA A 166 -10.63 9.14 4.09
CA ALA A 166 -12.06 9.48 4.23
C ALA A 166 -12.43 10.73 3.42
N ALA A 167 -11.62 11.79 3.51
CA ALA A 167 -11.85 13.02 2.76
C ALA A 167 -11.86 12.77 1.25
N LEU A 168 -10.88 11.99 0.74
CA LEU A 168 -10.81 11.68 -0.67
C LEU A 168 -12.02 10.85 -1.15
N ALA A 169 -12.41 9.84 -0.38
CA ALA A 169 -13.53 8.98 -0.74
C ALA A 169 -14.85 9.75 -0.81
N ILE A 170 -15.10 10.63 0.17
CA ILE A 170 -16.28 11.51 0.17
C ILE A 170 -16.27 12.46 -1.03
N GLN A 171 -15.14 13.13 -1.29
CA GLN A 171 -15.03 14.08 -2.41
C GLN A 171 -15.16 13.43 -3.78
N ALA A 172 -14.71 12.20 -3.92
CA ALA A 172 -14.81 11.43 -5.15
C ALA A 172 -16.13 10.68 -5.29
N GLY A 173 -16.92 10.55 -4.21
CA GLY A 173 -18.18 9.81 -4.19
C GLY A 173 -17.97 8.29 -4.39
N VAL A 174 -16.82 7.74 -3.96
CA VAL A 174 -16.47 6.32 -4.11
C VAL A 174 -16.39 5.63 -2.77
N PRO A 175 -16.66 4.31 -2.69
CA PRO A 175 -16.54 3.59 -1.43
C PRO A 175 -15.08 3.50 -0.94
N VAL A 176 -14.92 3.33 0.37
CA VAL A 176 -13.63 3.03 1.00
C VAL A 176 -13.56 1.56 1.37
N VAL A 177 -12.47 0.89 1.04
CA VAL A 177 -12.19 -0.50 1.41
C VAL A 177 -11.11 -0.52 2.48
N PRO A 178 -11.40 -0.98 3.71
CA PRO A 178 -10.39 -1.16 4.74
C PRO A 178 -9.52 -2.37 4.43
N LEU A 179 -8.20 -2.21 4.61
CA LEU A 179 -7.19 -3.24 4.45
C LEU A 179 -6.36 -3.37 5.72
N ALA A 180 -5.99 -4.58 6.10
CA ALA A 180 -5.02 -4.80 7.15
C ALA A 180 -3.92 -5.76 6.71
N VAL A 181 -2.67 -5.38 6.95
CA VAL A 181 -1.48 -6.21 6.68
C VAL A 181 -0.74 -6.45 7.99
N SER A 182 -0.41 -7.72 8.28
CA SER A 182 0.41 -8.09 9.44
C SER A 182 1.57 -8.99 9.04
N GLY A 183 2.63 -9.01 9.86
CA GLY A 183 3.84 -9.81 9.66
C GLY A 183 4.93 -9.14 8.81
N THR A 184 4.65 -8.08 8.09
CA THR A 184 5.62 -7.39 7.23
C THR A 184 6.73 -6.68 8.01
N ARG A 185 6.45 -6.19 9.23
CA ARG A 185 7.50 -5.64 10.11
C ARG A 185 8.54 -6.68 10.51
N LEU A 186 8.15 -7.96 10.54
CA LEU A 186 9.06 -9.06 10.82
C LEU A 186 10.01 -9.32 9.65
N ILE A 187 9.64 -8.94 8.43
CA ILE A 187 10.52 -9.00 7.25
C ILE A 187 11.52 -7.86 7.29
N LEU A 188 11.04 -6.62 7.35
CA LEU A 188 11.85 -5.40 7.36
C LEU A 188 11.18 -4.34 8.24
N PRO A 189 11.58 -4.20 9.52
CA PRO A 189 11.03 -3.20 10.41
C PRO A 189 11.39 -1.78 9.96
N LYS A 190 10.67 -0.78 10.45
CA LYS A 190 10.99 0.64 10.22
C LYS A 190 12.41 0.94 10.74
N GLY A 191 13.27 1.48 9.87
CA GLY A 191 14.67 1.74 10.18
C GLY A 191 15.60 0.52 10.07
N GLY A 192 15.04 -0.68 9.87
CA GLY A 192 15.83 -1.89 9.62
C GLY A 192 16.53 -1.85 8.26
N ARG A 193 17.70 -2.51 8.20
CA ARG A 193 18.53 -2.61 6.98
C ARG A 193 18.65 -4.03 6.46
N ALA A 194 18.20 -5.02 7.24
CA ALA A 194 18.32 -6.43 6.92
C ALA A 194 16.94 -7.06 6.71
N VAL A 195 16.75 -7.70 5.56
CA VAL A 195 15.53 -8.44 5.23
C VAL A 195 15.57 -9.79 5.94
N ARG A 196 14.62 -10.07 6.82
CA ARG A 196 14.48 -11.38 7.48
C ARG A 196 13.69 -12.34 6.59
N TRP A 197 14.34 -13.37 6.14
CA TRP A 197 13.80 -14.35 5.22
C TRP A 197 12.75 -15.27 5.87
N GLY A 198 11.74 -15.69 5.09
CA GLY A 198 10.82 -16.78 5.43
C GLY A 198 9.67 -16.41 6.38
N GLN A 199 9.35 -15.11 6.50
CA GLN A 199 8.27 -14.65 7.37
C GLN A 199 6.88 -14.99 6.81
N ARG A 200 5.91 -15.10 7.71
CA ARG A 200 4.49 -15.19 7.36
C ARG A 200 3.87 -13.80 7.34
N VAL A 201 2.99 -13.56 6.39
CA VAL A 201 2.25 -12.31 6.24
C VAL A 201 0.79 -12.62 5.98
N ALA A 202 -0.11 -11.85 6.57
CA ALA A 202 -1.52 -11.92 6.29
C ALA A 202 -2.02 -10.57 5.74
N LEU A 203 -2.80 -10.62 4.65
CA LEU A 203 -3.57 -9.50 4.12
C LEU A 203 -5.05 -9.79 4.29
N MET A 204 -5.74 -8.89 4.98
CA MET A 204 -7.19 -8.93 5.16
C MET A 204 -7.83 -7.80 4.36
N VAL A 205 -8.85 -8.12 3.58
CA VAL A 205 -9.65 -7.17 2.80
C VAL A 205 -11.04 -7.10 3.42
N GLY A 206 -11.39 -5.95 3.97
CA GLY A 206 -12.69 -5.74 4.57
C GLY A 206 -13.79 -5.40 3.57
N LYS A 207 -15.03 -5.36 4.05
CA LYS A 207 -16.18 -4.93 3.26
C LYS A 207 -16.09 -3.44 2.91
N PRO A 208 -16.50 -3.04 1.71
CA PRO A 208 -16.56 -1.63 1.31
C PRO A 208 -17.49 -0.83 2.23
N ILE A 209 -17.04 0.33 2.66
CA ILE A 209 -17.84 1.31 3.39
C ILE A 209 -18.33 2.34 2.39
N SER A 210 -19.66 2.49 2.26
CA SER A 210 -20.27 3.45 1.35
C SER A 210 -20.03 4.89 1.81
N THR A 211 -19.82 5.77 0.85
CA THR A 211 -19.76 7.23 1.07
C THR A 211 -20.99 7.95 0.52
N GLN A 212 -21.98 7.20 0.04
CA GLN A 212 -23.22 7.77 -0.53
C GLN A 212 -23.95 8.61 0.53
N GLY A 213 -24.26 9.83 0.18
CA GLY A 213 -24.94 10.79 1.08
C GLY A 213 -24.02 11.43 2.13
N LEU A 214 -22.76 11.02 2.24
CA LEU A 214 -21.81 11.67 3.14
C LEU A 214 -21.29 12.99 2.58
N THR A 215 -21.03 13.91 3.50
CA THR A 215 -20.45 15.23 3.25
C THR A 215 -19.09 15.35 3.94
N MET A 216 -18.37 16.43 3.68
CA MET A 216 -17.10 16.69 4.38
C MET A 216 -17.25 16.89 5.90
N GLN A 217 -18.48 17.08 6.40
CA GLN A 217 -18.77 17.13 7.84
C GLN A 217 -18.68 15.71 8.46
N ASP A 218 -18.96 14.67 7.68
CA ASP A 218 -18.94 13.26 8.10
C ASP A 218 -17.54 12.63 8.06
N ARG A 219 -16.56 13.38 7.57
CA ARG A 219 -15.17 12.89 7.38
C ARG A 219 -14.57 12.28 8.64
N ASP A 220 -14.83 12.89 9.80
CA ASP A 220 -14.26 12.44 11.07
C ASP A 220 -14.93 11.15 11.55
N ALA A 221 -16.24 11.04 11.34
CA ALA A 221 -17.00 9.82 11.63
C ALA A 221 -16.54 8.65 10.72
N LEU A 222 -16.41 8.89 9.41
CA LEU A 222 -15.91 7.89 8.47
C LEU A 222 -14.46 7.48 8.80
N THR A 223 -13.62 8.41 9.26
CA THR A 223 -12.24 8.08 9.67
C THR A 223 -12.23 7.12 10.86
N ARG A 224 -13.06 7.36 11.88
CA ARG A 224 -13.19 6.45 13.03
C ARG A 224 -13.73 5.08 12.61
N GLN A 225 -14.78 5.05 11.79
CA GLN A 225 -15.32 3.79 11.27
C GLN A 225 -14.27 2.96 10.51
N LEU A 226 -13.40 3.64 9.73
CA LEU A 226 -12.28 3.00 9.04
C LEU A 226 -11.22 2.48 10.00
N GLU A 227 -10.91 3.25 11.03
CA GLU A 227 -9.94 2.86 12.06
C GLU A 227 -10.40 1.61 12.80
N ASP A 228 -11.67 1.57 13.22
CA ASP A 228 -12.29 0.43 13.89
C ASP A 228 -12.29 -0.81 12.96
N ALA A 229 -12.74 -0.66 11.72
CA ALA A 229 -12.76 -1.75 10.75
C ALA A 229 -11.35 -2.32 10.46
N VAL A 230 -10.35 -1.46 10.34
CA VAL A 230 -8.96 -1.92 10.15
C VAL A 230 -8.41 -2.56 11.43
N ALA A 231 -8.79 -2.09 12.61
CA ALA A 231 -8.37 -2.68 13.88
C ALA A 231 -8.88 -4.14 14.04
N GLU A 232 -10.14 -4.38 13.69
CA GLU A 232 -10.71 -5.74 13.69
C GLU A 232 -10.00 -6.66 12.70
N LEU A 233 -9.81 -6.20 11.45
CA LEU A 233 -9.10 -6.95 10.42
C LEU A 233 -7.63 -7.21 10.81
N TYR A 234 -7.00 -6.24 11.44
CA TYR A 234 -5.61 -6.33 11.87
C TYR A 234 -5.43 -7.35 13.00
N ALA A 235 -6.34 -7.39 13.96
CA ALA A 235 -6.32 -8.41 15.01
C ALA A 235 -6.37 -9.83 14.42
N GLU A 236 -7.20 -10.06 13.40
CA GLU A 236 -7.26 -11.35 12.70
C GLU A 236 -6.00 -11.60 11.86
N ALA A 237 -5.48 -10.57 11.17
CA ALA A 237 -4.23 -10.67 10.41
C ALA A 237 -3.04 -11.06 11.31
N CYS A 238 -2.99 -10.53 12.53
CA CYS A 238 -1.95 -10.87 13.51
C CYS A 238 -1.99 -12.35 13.90
N LYS A 239 -3.17 -12.90 14.16
CA LYS A 239 -3.33 -14.33 14.46
C LYS A 239 -2.80 -15.21 13.31
N ARG A 240 -3.12 -14.87 12.07
CA ARG A 240 -2.72 -15.63 10.88
C ARG A 240 -1.23 -15.52 10.55
N SER A 241 -0.65 -14.36 10.71
CA SER A 241 0.78 -14.13 10.49
C SER A 241 1.65 -14.64 11.65
N GLY A 242 1.09 -14.78 12.84
CA GLY A 242 1.82 -15.05 14.10
C GLY A 242 2.59 -13.83 14.61
N ASP A 243 2.22 -12.62 14.15
CA ASP A 243 2.79 -11.36 14.64
C ASP A 243 2.04 -10.92 15.92
N THR A 244 2.79 -10.57 16.95
CA THR A 244 2.27 -10.08 18.24
C THR A 244 2.80 -8.67 18.47
N PRO A 245 2.02 -7.62 18.12
CA PRO A 245 2.39 -6.22 18.31
C PRO A 245 2.31 -5.76 19.77
#